data_7a7f5c6fc7f7bb5027b0e4df4ad0093e
#
_entry.id   7a7f5c6fc7f7bb5027b0e4df4ad0093e
#
_cell.length_a   1.000
_cell.length_b   1.000
_cell.length_c   1.000
_cell.angle_alpha   90.00
_cell.angle_beta   90.00
_cell.angle_gamma   90.00
#
_symmetry.space_group_name_H-M   'P 1'
#
loop_
_entity.id
_entity.type
_entity.pdbx_description
1 polymer ?
#
loop_
_entity_poly.entity_id
_entity_poly.type
_entity_poly.pdbx_seq_one_letter_code
_entity_poly.pdbx_strand_id
1 'polypeptide(L)'
;MRRLLVTLLLFTTLAATACRSKTATLNLLVWEGYADPAFVRAFEESHHCKVSASYMGSSDELVAKLRGGSAANYDVISPSSDVATMIATTGLAAPLDLAKIPSYSQLAPQLTSLPLVKSGGKVYGVPFTWGPNPLLYDTTVFQQPPTTWAVLWDPKYRGKISVWDDLSTVYMAAQLLGYDKPDPGHLYSLSDDELEKVKAKLLELKPNVRKIWSTGGELTNLFENHEIVAAMGWPLMTNQLRQAHFPIGETIPQENTTGWIDHMMITAASDHKELATEFLEYLVEARTQKQVADVTGYIPANPGAAQFMSAEEQKNLHLDDVQNYQKRIYFWQNVPRRDKYNEIWNEVKAAQ
;
A
#
# COMPACT_ATOMS: atom_id res chain seq x y z
N MET A 1 -58.68 37.89 -60.72
CA MET A 1 -58.73 37.31 -59.37
C MET A 1 -57.67 36.18 -59.31
N ARG A 2 -56.46 36.45 -58.78
CA ARG A 2 -55.37 35.50 -58.66
C ARG A 2 -55.27 35.09 -57.19
N ARG A 3 -55.50 33.81 -56.89
CA ARG A 3 -55.32 33.23 -55.55
C ARG A 3 -53.83 32.86 -55.39
N LEU A 4 -53.13 33.48 -54.47
CA LEU A 4 -51.81 33.07 -54.01
C LEU A 4 -52.01 31.93 -53.00
N LEU A 5 -51.41 30.76 -53.27
CA LEU A 5 -51.23 29.71 -52.32
C LEU A 5 -49.89 29.95 -51.64
N VAL A 6 -49.91 30.19 -50.33
CA VAL A 6 -48.74 30.26 -49.51
C VAL A 6 -48.51 28.88 -48.87
N THR A 7 -47.51 28.16 -49.34
CA THR A 7 -47.09 26.85 -48.77
C THR A 7 -46.13 27.09 -47.58
N LEU A 8 -46.65 26.81 -46.40
CA LEU A 8 -45.86 26.93 -45.14
C LEU A 8 -45.05 25.66 -44.97
N LEU A 9 -43.72 25.72 -45.22
CA LEU A 9 -42.75 24.65 -44.87
C LEU A 9 -42.48 24.66 -43.40
N LEU A 10 -43.00 23.67 -42.64
CA LEU A 10 -42.57 23.40 -41.25
C LEU A 10 -41.22 22.70 -41.27
N PHE A 11 -40.15 23.43 -40.90
CA PHE A 11 -38.87 22.83 -40.55
C PHE A 11 -38.96 22.30 -39.11
N THR A 12 -39.16 21.01 -38.94
CA THR A 12 -39.01 20.31 -37.67
C THR A 12 -37.50 20.13 -37.41
N THR A 13 -36.90 21.02 -36.64
CA THR A 13 -35.57 20.83 -36.08
C THR A 13 -35.63 19.75 -35.01
N LEU A 14 -35.17 18.53 -35.35
CA LEU A 14 -34.89 17.49 -34.37
C LEU A 14 -33.69 17.97 -33.52
N ALA A 15 -33.99 18.55 -32.37
CA ALA A 15 -32.96 18.80 -31.34
C ALA A 15 -32.54 17.43 -30.80
N ALA A 16 -31.46 16.87 -31.33
CA ALA A 16 -30.75 15.76 -30.72
C ALA A 16 -30.19 16.27 -29.41
N THR A 17 -30.91 16.11 -28.32
CA THR A 17 -30.40 16.19 -26.96
C THR A 17 -29.36 15.08 -26.80
N ALA A 18 -28.09 15.37 -27.13
CA ALA A 18 -26.96 14.55 -26.75
C ALA A 18 -26.98 14.50 -25.21
N CYS A 19 -27.55 13.45 -24.63
CA CYS A 19 -27.33 13.09 -23.26
C CYS A 19 -25.80 12.90 -23.14
N ARG A 20 -25.07 13.94 -22.68
CA ARG A 20 -23.70 13.79 -22.25
C ARG A 20 -23.76 12.85 -21.05
N SER A 21 -23.53 11.56 -21.27
CA SER A 21 -23.35 10.62 -20.18
C SER A 21 -22.26 11.19 -19.28
N LYS A 22 -22.58 11.39 -18.01
CA LYS A 22 -21.60 11.86 -17.03
C LYS A 22 -20.48 10.83 -17.01
N THR A 23 -19.26 11.24 -17.30
CA THR A 23 -18.09 10.34 -17.25
C THR A 23 -18.05 9.66 -15.89
N ALA A 24 -18.05 8.34 -15.88
CA ALA A 24 -17.97 7.59 -14.62
C ALA A 24 -16.66 7.91 -13.89
N THR A 25 -16.72 8.01 -12.57
CA THR A 25 -15.52 8.21 -11.74
C THR A 25 -15.39 7.04 -10.78
N LEU A 26 -14.26 6.37 -10.83
CA LEU A 26 -13.86 5.33 -9.89
C LEU A 26 -13.13 5.98 -8.72
N ASN A 27 -13.70 5.93 -7.54
CA ASN A 27 -13.11 6.51 -6.35
C ASN A 27 -12.34 5.45 -5.56
N LEU A 28 -11.08 5.72 -5.27
CA LEU A 28 -10.17 4.80 -4.61
C LEU A 28 -9.81 5.31 -3.22
N LEU A 29 -9.65 4.40 -2.27
CA LEU A 29 -8.93 4.61 -1.01
C LEU A 29 -7.77 3.62 -0.94
N VAL A 30 -6.59 4.09 -1.26
CA VAL A 30 -5.42 3.24 -1.54
C VAL A 30 -4.16 3.80 -0.90
N TRP A 31 -3.11 2.99 -0.87
CA TRP A 31 -1.78 3.46 -0.49
C TRP A 31 -1.21 4.43 -1.52
N GLU A 32 -0.28 5.29 -1.08
CA GLU A 32 0.45 6.19 -1.97
C GLU A 32 1.19 5.39 -3.06
N GLY A 33 1.15 5.89 -4.31
CA GLY A 33 1.70 5.22 -5.47
C GLY A 33 0.75 4.27 -6.21
N TYR A 34 -0.38 3.87 -5.63
CA TYR A 34 -1.30 2.88 -6.25
C TYR A 34 -2.31 3.45 -7.25
N ALA A 35 -2.27 4.74 -7.46
CA ALA A 35 -3.06 5.41 -8.49
C ALA A 35 -2.22 6.42 -9.28
N ASP A 36 -0.96 6.06 -9.56
CA ASP A 36 -0.06 6.94 -10.30
C ASP A 36 -0.52 7.08 -11.77
N PRO A 37 -0.49 8.30 -12.32
CA PRO A 37 -0.84 8.56 -13.72
C PRO A 37 -0.05 7.74 -14.74
N ALA A 38 1.14 7.25 -14.40
CA ALA A 38 1.99 6.46 -15.30
C ALA A 38 1.29 5.18 -15.80
N PHE A 39 0.39 4.60 -15.01
CA PHE A 39 -0.39 3.43 -15.41
C PHE A 39 -1.91 3.68 -15.40
N VAL A 40 -2.44 4.60 -14.59
CA VAL A 40 -3.89 4.84 -14.50
C VAL A 40 -4.46 5.49 -15.77
N ARG A 41 -3.70 6.38 -16.44
CA ARG A 41 -4.20 7.10 -17.62
C ARG A 41 -4.64 6.18 -18.77
N ALA A 42 -3.91 5.11 -19.01
CA ALA A 42 -4.26 4.16 -20.07
C ALA A 42 -5.61 3.47 -19.80
N PHE A 43 -5.92 3.17 -18.54
CA PHE A 43 -7.23 2.66 -18.14
C PHE A 43 -8.33 3.73 -18.32
N GLU A 44 -8.09 4.95 -17.86
CA GLU A 44 -9.04 6.06 -18.01
C GLU A 44 -9.42 6.29 -19.48
N GLU A 45 -8.43 6.29 -20.37
CA GLU A 45 -8.62 6.52 -21.80
C GLU A 45 -9.40 5.37 -22.46
N SER A 46 -9.04 4.11 -22.14
CA SER A 46 -9.70 2.93 -22.74
C SER A 46 -11.12 2.69 -22.26
N HIS A 47 -11.42 3.09 -21.01
CA HIS A 47 -12.76 2.90 -20.40
C HIS A 47 -13.60 4.20 -20.36
N HIS A 48 -13.08 5.30 -20.91
CA HIS A 48 -13.76 6.61 -20.92
C HIS A 48 -14.26 7.04 -19.53
N CYS A 49 -13.44 6.80 -18.51
CA CYS A 49 -13.71 7.08 -17.10
C CYS A 49 -12.67 8.01 -16.46
N LYS A 50 -12.86 8.32 -15.18
CA LYS A 50 -11.86 8.96 -14.32
C LYS A 50 -11.56 8.07 -13.12
N VAL A 51 -10.32 8.09 -12.69
CA VAL A 51 -9.87 7.47 -11.45
C VAL A 51 -9.48 8.59 -10.49
N SER A 52 -10.10 8.60 -9.32
CA SER A 52 -9.85 9.59 -8.27
C SER A 52 -9.39 8.86 -7.01
N ALA A 53 -8.19 9.14 -6.54
CA ALA A 53 -7.62 8.48 -5.38
C ALA A 53 -7.58 9.39 -4.15
N SER A 54 -7.99 8.82 -3.02
CA SER A 54 -7.63 9.29 -1.68
C SER A 54 -6.56 8.34 -1.15
N TYR A 55 -5.51 8.90 -0.58
CA TYR A 55 -4.45 8.10 0.01
C TYR A 55 -4.65 7.93 1.51
N MET A 56 -4.16 6.81 2.03
CA MET A 56 -4.17 6.50 3.47
C MET A 56 -2.75 6.29 3.96
N GLY A 57 -2.52 6.60 5.23
CA GLY A 57 -1.21 6.50 5.88
C GLY A 57 -1.05 5.24 6.74
N SER A 58 -2.15 4.50 7.03
CA SER A 58 -2.11 3.28 7.85
C SER A 58 -3.31 2.37 7.58
N SER A 59 -3.19 1.08 7.93
CA SER A 59 -4.32 0.13 7.91
C SER A 59 -5.45 0.56 8.87
N ASP A 60 -5.12 1.19 9.99
CA ASP A 60 -6.11 1.68 10.94
C ASP A 60 -6.93 2.85 10.39
N GLU A 61 -6.32 3.73 9.61
CA GLU A 61 -7.02 4.79 8.91
C GLU A 61 -8.03 4.24 7.91
N LEU A 62 -7.64 3.22 7.11
CA LEU A 62 -8.57 2.53 6.21
C LEU A 62 -9.78 1.98 6.96
N VAL A 63 -9.53 1.21 8.02
CA VAL A 63 -10.60 0.59 8.82
C VAL A 63 -11.51 1.64 9.44
N ALA A 64 -10.95 2.73 9.99
CA ALA A 64 -11.71 3.81 10.58
C ALA A 64 -12.62 4.50 9.57
N LYS A 65 -12.12 4.80 8.36
CA LYS A 65 -12.92 5.40 7.27
C LYS A 65 -14.05 4.47 6.82
N LEU A 66 -13.79 3.18 6.64
CA LEU A 66 -14.81 2.23 6.22
C LEU A 66 -15.91 2.04 7.27
N ARG A 67 -15.54 1.91 8.56
CA ARG A 67 -16.49 1.73 9.66
C ARG A 67 -17.24 3.03 10.01
N GLY A 68 -16.62 4.17 9.79
CA GLY A 68 -17.20 5.50 10.02
C GLY A 68 -18.27 5.92 9.01
N GLY A 69 -18.72 5.02 8.14
CA GLY A 69 -19.77 5.26 7.15
C GLY A 69 -19.28 5.85 5.81
N SER A 70 -17.99 6.01 5.63
CA SER A 70 -17.41 6.53 4.38
C SER A 70 -17.20 5.47 3.29
N ALA A 71 -17.56 4.20 3.55
CA ALA A 71 -17.37 3.10 2.59
C ALA A 71 -18.06 3.36 1.24
N ALA A 72 -19.23 4.00 1.24
CA ALA A 72 -19.96 4.36 0.03
C ALA A 72 -19.27 5.44 -0.84
N ASN A 73 -18.26 6.12 -0.31
CA ASN A 73 -17.50 7.11 -1.06
C ASN A 73 -16.41 6.49 -1.93
N TYR A 74 -16.14 5.19 -1.76
CA TYR A 74 -15.03 4.50 -2.42
C TYR A 74 -15.52 3.26 -3.15
N ASP A 75 -15.03 3.05 -4.36
CA ASP A 75 -15.31 1.88 -5.19
C ASP A 75 -14.25 0.79 -4.97
N VAL A 76 -12.97 1.18 -4.90
CA VAL A 76 -11.85 0.28 -4.72
C VAL A 76 -11.03 0.70 -3.49
N ILE A 77 -10.58 -0.28 -2.74
CA ILE A 77 -9.73 -0.12 -1.56
C ILE A 77 -8.51 -1.04 -1.64
N SER A 78 -7.40 -0.67 -1.01
CA SER A 78 -6.18 -1.49 -0.99
C SER A 78 -5.74 -1.89 0.43
N PRO A 79 -6.45 -2.81 1.11
CA PRO A 79 -6.05 -3.27 2.42
C PRO A 79 -4.79 -4.14 2.38
N SER A 80 -3.94 -3.97 3.39
CA SER A 80 -2.82 -4.87 3.65
C SER A 80 -3.27 -6.13 4.39
N SER A 81 -2.41 -7.14 4.41
CA SER A 81 -2.69 -8.48 4.94
C SER A 81 -3.19 -8.52 6.38
N ASP A 82 -2.85 -7.53 7.21
CA ASP A 82 -3.25 -7.43 8.62
C ASP A 82 -4.74 -7.12 8.85
N VAL A 83 -5.40 -6.47 7.87
CA VAL A 83 -6.82 -6.09 7.93
C VAL A 83 -7.67 -6.71 6.82
N ALA A 84 -7.05 -7.28 5.78
CA ALA A 84 -7.74 -7.83 4.61
C ALA A 84 -8.80 -8.88 4.98
N THR A 85 -8.47 -9.81 5.88
CA THR A 85 -9.40 -10.85 6.35
C THR A 85 -10.62 -10.26 7.06
N MET A 86 -10.40 -9.25 7.90
CA MET A 86 -11.50 -8.58 8.60
C MET A 86 -12.44 -7.91 7.59
N ILE A 87 -11.90 -7.19 6.61
CA ILE A 87 -12.69 -6.51 5.56
C ILE A 87 -13.48 -7.53 4.73
N ALA A 88 -12.87 -8.66 4.35
CA ALA A 88 -13.51 -9.72 3.59
C ALA A 88 -14.66 -10.42 4.36
N THR A 89 -14.56 -10.49 5.70
CA THR A 89 -15.52 -11.25 6.54
C THR A 89 -16.63 -10.41 7.14
N THR A 90 -16.47 -9.08 7.18
CA THR A 90 -17.44 -8.17 7.83
C THR A 90 -18.42 -7.50 6.86
N GLY A 91 -18.42 -7.90 5.58
CA GLY A 91 -19.34 -7.36 4.57
C GLY A 91 -18.96 -5.97 4.05
N LEU A 92 -17.74 -5.51 4.30
CA LEU A 92 -17.22 -4.23 3.78
C LEU A 92 -16.74 -4.35 2.33
N ALA A 93 -16.36 -5.54 1.87
CA ALA A 93 -15.97 -5.82 0.50
C ALA A 93 -17.02 -6.67 -0.23
N ALA A 94 -17.13 -6.50 -1.55
CA ALA A 94 -17.92 -7.35 -2.42
C ALA A 94 -17.12 -8.61 -2.83
N PRO A 95 -17.76 -9.78 -2.97
CA PRO A 95 -17.10 -10.94 -3.56
C PRO A 95 -16.80 -10.69 -5.04
N LEU A 96 -15.67 -11.20 -5.50
CA LEU A 96 -15.21 -11.08 -6.88
C LEU A 96 -15.70 -12.27 -7.73
N ASP A 97 -16.05 -12.00 -8.97
CA ASP A 97 -16.21 -12.99 -10.03
C ASP A 97 -14.88 -13.15 -10.76
N LEU A 98 -14.12 -14.19 -10.40
CA LEU A 98 -12.78 -14.44 -10.97
C LEU A 98 -12.83 -14.78 -12.47
N ALA A 99 -13.98 -15.14 -13.04
CA ALA A 99 -14.12 -15.31 -14.48
C ALA A 99 -13.95 -13.98 -15.24
N LYS A 100 -14.19 -12.86 -14.56
CA LYS A 100 -13.97 -11.50 -15.09
C LYS A 100 -12.57 -10.96 -14.79
N ILE A 101 -11.72 -11.73 -14.09
CA ILE A 101 -10.34 -11.37 -13.72
C ILE A 101 -9.41 -12.52 -14.15
N PRO A 102 -9.24 -12.80 -15.47
CA PRO A 102 -8.46 -13.91 -15.98
C PRO A 102 -6.99 -13.86 -15.54
N SER A 103 -6.40 -12.67 -15.39
CA SER A 103 -5.03 -12.50 -14.90
C SER A 103 -4.83 -12.95 -13.45
N TYR A 104 -5.91 -13.18 -12.67
CA TYR A 104 -5.82 -13.77 -11.32
C TYR A 104 -5.11 -15.13 -11.34
N SER A 105 -5.30 -15.93 -12.39
CA SER A 105 -4.65 -17.24 -12.55
C SER A 105 -3.14 -17.15 -12.79
N GLN A 106 -2.63 -15.98 -13.16
CA GLN A 106 -1.22 -15.71 -13.43
C GLN A 106 -0.49 -15.16 -12.20
N LEU A 107 -1.23 -14.81 -11.13
CA LEU A 107 -0.63 -14.30 -9.91
C LEU A 107 0.15 -15.40 -9.18
N ALA A 108 1.16 -14.99 -8.43
CA ALA A 108 2.03 -15.88 -7.67
C ALA A 108 1.23 -16.81 -6.76
N PRO A 109 1.32 -18.15 -6.92
CA PRO A 109 0.52 -19.11 -6.17
C PRO A 109 0.68 -18.97 -4.64
N GLN A 110 1.87 -18.59 -4.18
CA GLN A 110 2.13 -18.36 -2.74
C GLN A 110 1.32 -17.19 -2.17
N LEU A 111 0.89 -16.23 -2.98
CA LEU A 111 0.02 -15.12 -2.55
C LEU A 111 -1.47 -15.50 -2.66
N THR A 112 -1.85 -16.13 -3.79
CA THR A 112 -3.25 -16.51 -4.01
C THR A 112 -3.71 -17.68 -3.16
N SER A 113 -2.81 -18.52 -2.62
CA SER A 113 -3.14 -19.61 -1.70
C SER A 113 -3.49 -19.15 -0.29
N LEU A 114 -3.01 -17.98 0.11
CA LEU A 114 -3.28 -17.43 1.44
C LEU A 114 -4.79 -17.19 1.68
N PRO A 115 -5.29 -17.41 2.88
CA PRO A 115 -6.71 -17.23 3.19
C PRO A 115 -7.13 -15.77 3.39
N LEU A 116 -6.22 -14.81 3.26
CA LEU A 116 -6.36 -13.41 3.66
C LEU A 116 -7.62 -12.73 3.11
N VAL A 117 -7.98 -13.04 1.87
CA VAL A 117 -9.12 -12.42 1.16
C VAL A 117 -10.19 -13.44 0.78
N LYS A 118 -10.24 -14.58 1.50
CA LYS A 118 -11.16 -15.68 1.22
C LYS A 118 -12.13 -15.91 2.39
N SER A 119 -13.41 -16.01 2.10
CA SER A 119 -14.44 -16.30 3.09
C SER A 119 -15.64 -16.99 2.45
N GLY A 120 -16.20 -18.02 3.09
CA GLY A 120 -17.40 -18.71 2.62
C GLY A 120 -17.27 -19.26 1.18
N GLY A 121 -16.08 -19.71 0.78
CA GLY A 121 -15.81 -20.22 -0.57
C GLY A 121 -15.72 -19.13 -1.66
N LYS A 122 -15.74 -17.85 -1.28
CA LYS A 122 -15.62 -16.70 -2.19
C LYS A 122 -14.29 -15.98 -1.99
N VAL A 123 -13.83 -15.30 -3.05
CA VAL A 123 -12.66 -14.42 -3.04
C VAL A 123 -13.14 -12.96 -3.03
N TYR A 124 -12.55 -12.10 -2.22
CA TYR A 124 -12.96 -10.71 -2.01
C TYR A 124 -11.90 -9.70 -2.45
N GLY A 125 -10.71 -10.17 -2.84
CA GLY A 125 -9.63 -9.30 -3.28
C GLY A 125 -8.61 -10.03 -4.12
N VAL A 126 -7.85 -9.27 -4.90
CA VAL A 126 -6.72 -9.76 -5.68
C VAL A 126 -5.42 -9.31 -5.02
N PRO A 127 -4.42 -10.19 -4.80
CA PRO A 127 -3.08 -9.75 -4.43
C PRO A 127 -2.55 -8.78 -5.48
N PHE A 128 -1.99 -7.66 -5.03
CA PHE A 128 -1.55 -6.59 -5.94
C PHE A 128 -0.04 -6.41 -5.92
N THR A 129 0.52 -6.06 -4.77
CA THR A 129 1.95 -5.95 -4.55
C THR A 129 2.32 -6.45 -3.15
N TRP A 130 3.61 -6.64 -2.92
CA TRP A 130 4.13 -6.95 -1.60
C TRP A 130 5.55 -6.38 -1.43
N GLY A 131 5.98 -6.25 -0.19
CA GLY A 131 7.30 -5.73 0.08
C GLY A 131 7.64 -5.63 1.56
N PRO A 132 8.90 -5.27 1.88
CA PRO A 132 9.38 -5.04 3.23
C PRO A 132 9.09 -3.62 3.71
N ASN A 133 9.25 -3.42 5.03
CA ASN A 133 9.56 -2.11 5.62
C ASN A 133 11.09 -2.01 5.80
N PRO A 134 11.86 -1.55 4.81
CA PRO A 134 13.30 -1.48 4.93
C PRO A 134 13.77 -0.38 5.87
N LEU A 135 15.02 -0.52 6.35
CA LEU A 135 15.77 0.57 6.94
C LEU A 135 16.35 1.42 5.79
N LEU A 136 15.89 2.66 5.67
CA LEU A 136 16.42 3.68 4.75
C LEU A 136 17.51 4.48 5.45
N TYR A 137 18.57 4.83 4.71
CA TYR A 137 19.70 5.57 5.27
C TYR A 137 20.39 6.45 4.23
N ASP A 138 20.87 7.62 4.66
CA ASP A 138 21.71 8.53 3.87
C ASP A 138 23.10 7.94 3.69
N THR A 139 23.49 7.62 2.45
CA THR A 139 24.78 6.99 2.12
C THR A 139 25.97 7.94 2.31
N THR A 140 25.75 9.23 2.48
CA THR A 140 26.81 10.19 2.83
C THR A 140 27.18 10.10 4.31
N VAL A 141 26.23 9.66 5.15
CA VAL A 141 26.44 9.47 6.60
C VAL A 141 26.86 8.04 6.93
N PHE A 142 26.24 7.06 6.27
CA PHE A 142 26.53 5.63 6.45
C PHE A 142 27.33 5.12 5.26
N GLN A 143 28.64 4.98 5.43
CA GLN A 143 29.56 4.45 4.40
C GLN A 143 29.31 2.97 4.07
N GLN A 144 28.67 2.24 4.98
CA GLN A 144 28.22 0.86 4.81
C GLN A 144 26.76 0.75 5.26
N PRO A 145 25.95 -0.11 4.64
CA PRO A 145 24.58 -0.35 5.07
C PRO A 145 24.51 -0.69 6.57
N PRO A 146 23.65 -0.04 7.36
CA PRO A 146 23.40 -0.44 8.73
C PRO A 146 22.89 -1.87 8.80
N THR A 147 23.44 -2.68 9.71
CA THR A 147 23.16 -4.12 9.79
C THR A 147 22.11 -4.48 10.83
N THR A 148 21.68 -3.54 11.66
CA THR A 148 20.72 -3.76 12.76
C THR A 148 19.78 -2.58 12.92
N TRP A 149 18.52 -2.84 13.30
CA TRP A 149 17.57 -1.80 13.70
C TRP A 149 18.06 -0.97 14.90
N ALA A 150 18.96 -1.53 15.73
CA ALA A 150 19.50 -0.83 16.88
C ALA A 150 20.22 0.49 16.52
N VAL A 151 20.61 0.69 15.26
CA VAL A 151 21.18 1.95 14.77
C VAL A 151 20.26 3.15 15.00
N LEU A 152 18.93 2.94 14.96
CA LEU A 152 17.97 4.00 15.23
C LEU A 152 18.00 4.48 16.69
N TRP A 153 18.47 3.64 17.62
CA TRP A 153 18.66 3.94 19.06
C TRP A 153 20.02 4.51 19.39
N ASP A 154 20.97 4.59 18.43
CA ASP A 154 22.29 5.14 18.68
C ASP A 154 22.19 6.64 19.05
N PRO A 155 22.66 7.07 20.24
CA PRO A 155 22.62 8.48 20.67
C PRO A 155 23.34 9.45 19.74
N LYS A 156 24.24 8.95 18.90
CA LYS A 156 24.92 9.72 17.85
C LYS A 156 23.93 10.39 16.89
N TYR A 157 22.77 9.78 16.69
CA TYR A 157 21.74 10.25 15.75
C TYR A 157 20.57 10.95 16.45
N ARG A 158 20.79 11.54 17.62
CA ARG A 158 19.78 12.27 18.37
C ARG A 158 19.10 13.35 17.52
N GLY A 159 17.77 13.27 17.41
CA GLY A 159 16.96 14.18 16.59
C GLY A 159 17.19 14.05 15.07
N LYS A 160 17.76 12.91 14.61
CA LYS A 160 18.08 12.63 13.21
C LYS A 160 17.45 11.36 12.66
N ILE A 161 16.52 10.76 13.38
CA ILE A 161 15.82 9.53 13.01
C ILE A 161 14.34 9.83 12.75
N SER A 162 13.71 9.03 11.91
CA SER A 162 12.26 9.04 11.75
C SER A 162 11.71 7.61 11.78
N VAL A 163 10.47 7.47 12.24
CA VAL A 163 9.73 6.20 12.25
C VAL A 163 8.32 6.43 11.75
N TRP A 164 7.68 5.38 11.30
CA TRP A 164 6.34 5.43 10.72
C TRP A 164 5.25 5.45 11.81
N ASP A 165 4.19 6.25 11.59
CA ASP A 165 2.98 6.27 12.45
C ASP A 165 2.07 5.07 12.17
N ASP A 166 2.62 3.89 12.41
CA ASP A 166 1.96 2.60 12.21
C ASP A 166 2.46 1.56 13.21
N LEU A 167 1.72 0.47 13.38
CA LEU A 167 2.08 -0.65 14.26
C LEU A 167 3.38 -1.35 13.85
N SER A 168 3.85 -1.21 12.61
CA SER A 168 5.16 -1.72 12.18
C SER A 168 6.31 -1.14 12.99
N THR A 169 6.19 0.08 13.52
CA THR A 169 7.16 0.65 14.47
C THR A 169 7.15 -0.12 15.80
N VAL A 170 6.00 -0.59 16.26
CA VAL A 170 5.86 -1.45 17.44
C VAL A 170 6.52 -2.81 17.18
N TYR A 171 6.26 -3.41 16.01
CA TYR A 171 6.85 -4.70 15.63
C TYR A 171 8.39 -4.62 15.52
N MET A 172 8.93 -3.53 14.97
CA MET A 172 10.38 -3.31 14.88
C MET A 172 11.03 -3.31 16.28
N ALA A 173 10.44 -2.62 17.25
CA ALA A 173 10.94 -2.63 18.62
C ALA A 173 10.81 -4.01 19.28
N ALA A 174 9.74 -4.74 19.01
CA ALA A 174 9.53 -6.12 19.46
C ALA A 174 10.58 -7.08 18.87
N GLN A 175 10.94 -6.91 17.59
CA GLN A 175 12.03 -7.68 16.96
C GLN A 175 13.37 -7.44 17.65
N LEU A 176 13.70 -6.19 17.99
CA LEU A 176 14.93 -5.89 18.75
C LEU A 176 14.95 -6.54 20.14
N LEU A 177 13.79 -6.80 20.74
CA LEU A 177 13.64 -7.53 21.99
C LEU A 177 13.64 -9.06 21.79
N GLY A 178 13.68 -9.53 20.53
CA GLY A 178 13.72 -10.95 20.18
C GLY A 178 12.37 -11.66 20.21
N TYR A 179 11.26 -10.93 20.23
CA TYR A 179 9.90 -11.50 20.28
C TYR A 179 9.44 -12.11 18.95
N ASP A 180 10.24 -12.02 17.90
CA ASP A 180 10.06 -12.73 16.64
C ASP A 180 10.58 -14.19 16.66
N LYS A 181 11.16 -14.64 17.77
CA LYS A 181 11.82 -15.94 17.86
C LYS A 181 11.22 -16.82 18.95
N PRO A 182 11.05 -18.13 18.70
CA PRO A 182 11.33 -18.84 17.42
C PRO A 182 10.25 -18.67 16.35
N ASP A 183 9.12 -18.00 16.67
CA ASP A 183 7.98 -17.82 15.78
C ASP A 183 7.75 -16.33 15.49
N PRO A 184 7.96 -15.87 14.25
CA PRO A 184 7.66 -14.49 13.87
C PRO A 184 6.19 -14.09 14.06
N GLY A 185 5.26 -15.03 14.04
CA GLY A 185 3.83 -14.79 14.29
C GLY A 185 3.56 -14.23 15.69
N HIS A 186 4.48 -14.44 16.64
CA HIS A 186 4.36 -13.92 17.99
C HIS A 186 4.36 -12.37 18.05
N LEU A 187 4.97 -11.70 17.06
CA LEU A 187 4.92 -10.23 16.94
C LEU A 187 3.49 -9.67 16.92
N TYR A 188 2.52 -10.47 16.46
CA TYR A 188 1.11 -10.06 16.29
C TYR A 188 0.22 -10.52 17.45
N SER A 189 0.82 -11.14 18.50
CA SER A 189 0.08 -11.72 19.65
C SER A 189 0.78 -11.49 21.00
N LEU A 190 1.55 -10.39 21.12
CA LEU A 190 2.29 -10.05 22.34
C LEU A 190 1.36 -9.94 23.57
N SER A 191 1.84 -10.40 24.73
CA SER A 191 1.20 -10.23 26.02
C SER A 191 1.27 -8.78 26.51
N ASP A 192 0.52 -8.43 27.56
CA ASP A 192 0.56 -7.10 28.17
C ASP A 192 1.97 -6.77 28.69
N ASP A 193 2.64 -7.71 29.35
CA ASP A 193 4.00 -7.52 29.86
C ASP A 193 5.03 -7.29 28.72
N GLU A 194 4.87 -7.97 27.60
CA GLU A 194 5.73 -7.78 26.44
C GLU A 194 5.46 -6.44 25.77
N LEU A 195 4.20 -6.04 25.63
CA LEU A 195 3.82 -4.73 25.10
C LEU A 195 4.36 -3.58 25.97
N GLU A 196 4.34 -3.71 27.30
CA GLU A 196 4.96 -2.73 28.19
C GLU A 196 6.48 -2.62 28.00
N LYS A 197 7.17 -3.75 27.76
CA LYS A 197 8.61 -3.74 27.44
C LYS A 197 8.86 -3.11 26.08
N VAL A 198 8.03 -3.36 25.09
CA VAL A 198 8.10 -2.71 23.76
C VAL A 198 7.89 -1.21 23.91
N LYS A 199 6.90 -0.77 24.70
CA LYS A 199 6.69 0.65 25.02
C LYS A 199 7.95 1.27 25.62
N ALA A 200 8.53 0.64 26.64
CA ALA A 200 9.76 1.13 27.26
C ALA A 200 10.89 1.27 26.23
N LYS A 201 11.04 0.28 25.33
CA LYS A 201 12.03 0.31 24.25
C LYS A 201 11.79 1.46 23.26
N LEU A 202 10.55 1.73 22.91
CA LEU A 202 10.17 2.84 22.03
C LEU A 202 10.36 4.21 22.70
N LEU A 203 10.16 4.31 24.01
CA LEU A 203 10.45 5.54 24.77
C LEU A 203 11.95 5.84 24.79
N GLU A 204 12.84 4.82 24.83
CA GLU A 204 14.29 5.00 24.65
C GLU A 204 14.63 5.59 23.26
N LEU A 205 13.85 5.30 22.22
CA LEU A 205 14.06 5.81 20.87
C LEU A 205 13.69 7.30 20.73
N LYS A 206 12.71 7.78 21.48
CA LYS A 206 12.15 9.14 21.31
C LYS A 206 13.17 10.27 21.20
N PRO A 207 14.26 10.32 22.00
CA PRO A 207 15.26 11.38 21.87
C PRO A 207 15.94 11.44 20.50
N ASN A 208 15.96 10.34 19.75
CA ASN A 208 16.54 10.26 18.41
C ASN A 208 15.55 10.65 17.33
N VAL A 209 14.23 10.57 17.62
CA VAL A 209 13.18 10.82 16.63
C VAL A 209 13.04 12.32 16.38
N ARG A 210 13.25 12.74 15.12
CA ARG A 210 12.99 14.09 14.63
C ARG A 210 11.50 14.30 14.39
N LYS A 211 10.87 13.32 13.78
CA LYS A 211 9.43 13.30 13.46
C LYS A 211 8.95 11.86 13.31
N ILE A 212 7.73 11.60 13.70
CA ILE A 212 6.97 10.40 13.31
C ILE A 212 6.24 10.78 12.02
N TRP A 213 6.51 10.07 10.93
CA TRP A 213 5.95 10.37 9.61
C TRP A 213 4.68 9.55 9.36
N SER A 214 3.74 10.12 8.59
CA SER A 214 2.45 9.49 8.25
C SER A 214 2.25 9.29 6.75
N THR A 215 2.98 10.03 5.90
CA THR A 215 2.90 9.94 4.43
C THR A 215 4.28 9.79 3.82
N GLY A 216 4.37 9.14 2.65
CA GLY A 216 5.65 8.98 1.93
C GLY A 216 6.31 10.32 1.63
N GLY A 217 5.52 11.30 1.20
CA GLY A 217 6.02 12.64 0.92
C GLY A 217 6.60 13.35 2.15
N GLU A 218 6.08 13.10 3.37
CA GLU A 218 6.72 13.62 4.58
C GLU A 218 8.10 13.02 4.79
N LEU A 219 8.25 11.71 4.62
CA LEU A 219 9.53 11.05 4.84
C LEU A 219 10.57 11.47 3.80
N THR A 220 10.20 11.55 2.51
CA THR A 220 11.12 12.02 1.46
C THR A 220 11.58 13.45 1.72
N ASN A 221 10.67 14.35 2.10
CA ASN A 221 11.00 15.73 2.46
C ASN A 221 12.00 15.81 3.65
N LEU A 222 11.86 14.95 4.67
CA LEU A 222 12.79 14.93 5.81
C LEU A 222 14.21 14.54 5.37
N PHE A 223 14.35 13.59 4.43
CA PHE A 223 15.65 13.21 3.87
C PHE A 223 16.20 14.33 2.98
N GLU A 224 15.43 14.84 2.02
CA GLU A 224 15.86 15.89 1.07
C GLU A 224 16.34 17.17 1.79
N ASN A 225 15.69 17.52 2.90
CA ASN A 225 16.09 18.65 3.74
C ASN A 225 17.22 18.31 4.73
N HIS A 226 17.81 17.10 4.68
CA HIS A 226 18.84 16.62 5.63
C HIS A 226 18.41 16.74 7.09
N GLU A 227 17.11 16.67 7.37
CA GLU A 227 16.59 16.69 8.74
C GLU A 227 16.81 15.35 9.44
N ILE A 228 16.83 14.25 8.68
CA ILE A 228 17.09 12.90 9.17
C ILE A 228 18.19 12.21 8.37
N VAL A 229 18.76 11.16 8.95
CA VAL A 229 19.81 10.34 8.32
C VAL A 229 19.42 8.87 8.18
N ALA A 230 18.42 8.40 8.94
CA ALA A 230 17.90 7.05 8.84
C ALA A 230 16.42 6.98 9.27
N ALA A 231 15.69 6.05 8.70
CA ALA A 231 14.28 5.82 9.03
C ALA A 231 13.84 4.41 8.63
N MET A 232 12.79 3.88 9.27
CA MET A 232 11.94 2.85 8.65
C MET A 232 11.13 3.52 7.54
N GLY A 233 11.04 2.89 6.37
CA GLY A 233 10.29 3.43 5.24
C GLY A 233 9.74 2.35 4.32
N TRP A 234 9.38 2.72 3.10
CA TRP A 234 8.93 1.82 2.05
C TRP A 234 9.85 1.96 0.82
N PRO A 235 10.00 0.94 -0.03
CA PRO A 235 10.76 1.06 -1.29
C PRO A 235 10.30 2.21 -2.20
N LEU A 236 9.03 2.62 -2.12
CA LEU A 236 8.51 3.81 -2.82
C LEU A 236 9.35 5.06 -2.52
N MET A 237 9.67 5.32 -1.24
CA MET A 237 10.48 6.48 -0.86
C MET A 237 11.90 6.35 -1.38
N THR A 238 12.47 5.15 -1.37
CA THR A 238 13.80 4.90 -1.95
C THR A 238 13.80 5.25 -3.45
N ASN A 239 12.76 4.83 -4.18
CA ASN A 239 12.62 5.16 -5.60
C ASN A 239 12.50 6.67 -5.82
N GLN A 240 11.62 7.35 -5.08
CA GLN A 240 11.41 8.79 -5.19
C GLN A 240 12.71 9.58 -4.89
N LEU A 241 13.41 9.23 -3.81
CA LEU A 241 14.67 9.87 -3.42
C LEU A 241 15.79 9.62 -4.44
N ARG A 242 15.87 8.42 -5.02
CA ARG A 242 16.82 8.13 -6.12
C ARG A 242 16.52 8.96 -7.36
N GLN A 243 15.23 9.09 -7.74
CA GLN A 243 14.81 9.96 -8.84
C GLN A 243 15.13 11.44 -8.59
N ALA A 244 15.05 11.88 -7.34
CA ALA A 244 15.47 13.21 -6.90
C ALA A 244 17.01 13.34 -6.75
N HIS A 245 17.78 12.30 -7.11
CA HIS A 245 19.25 12.25 -6.97
C HIS A 245 19.75 12.40 -5.53
N PHE A 246 18.90 12.08 -4.54
CA PHE A 246 19.34 12.01 -3.14
C PHE A 246 20.15 10.73 -2.88
N PRO A 247 21.25 10.77 -2.12
CA PRO A 247 22.12 9.63 -1.85
C PRO A 247 21.47 8.69 -0.80
N ILE A 248 20.46 7.94 -1.19
CA ILE A 248 19.70 7.01 -0.35
C ILE A 248 20.12 5.57 -0.57
N GLY A 249 20.28 4.84 0.52
CA GLY A 249 20.36 3.37 0.56
C GLY A 249 19.20 2.77 1.33
N GLU A 250 18.92 1.49 1.07
CA GLU A 250 17.98 0.70 1.86
C GLU A 250 18.59 -0.66 2.19
N THR A 251 18.18 -1.23 3.31
CA THR A 251 18.62 -2.56 3.75
C THR A 251 17.56 -3.23 4.62
N ILE A 252 17.57 -4.56 4.63
CA ILE A 252 16.88 -5.34 5.66
C ILE A 252 17.91 -5.70 6.73
N PRO A 253 17.77 -5.22 7.98
CA PRO A 253 18.69 -5.53 9.09
C PRO A 253 18.71 -7.01 9.45
N GLN A 254 19.72 -7.44 10.21
CA GLN A 254 19.92 -8.85 10.62
C GLN A 254 18.76 -9.44 11.42
N GLU A 255 17.96 -8.60 12.09
CA GLU A 255 16.74 -8.99 12.79
C GLU A 255 15.59 -9.28 11.83
N ASN A 256 15.80 -9.17 10.50
CA ASN A 256 14.76 -9.18 9.48
C ASN A 256 13.86 -7.93 9.58
N THR A 257 12.76 -7.92 8.85
CA THR A 257 11.77 -6.84 8.89
C THR A 257 10.36 -7.38 8.77
N THR A 258 9.38 -6.60 9.17
CA THR A 258 7.99 -6.86 8.78
C THR A 258 7.71 -6.31 7.38
N GLY A 259 6.65 -6.78 6.77
CA GLY A 259 6.23 -6.32 5.46
C GLY A 259 4.78 -6.65 5.19
N TRP A 260 4.30 -6.22 4.06
CA TRP A 260 2.90 -6.33 3.68
C TRP A 260 2.69 -7.20 2.44
N ILE A 261 1.46 -7.69 2.30
CA ILE A 261 0.86 -8.13 1.04
C ILE A 261 -0.39 -7.27 0.88
N ASP A 262 -0.40 -6.41 -0.12
CA ASP A 262 -1.55 -5.57 -0.39
C ASP A 262 -2.49 -6.21 -1.39
N HIS A 263 -3.76 -5.98 -1.19
CA HIS A 263 -4.82 -6.53 -2.02
C HIS A 263 -5.67 -5.38 -2.58
N MET A 264 -6.17 -5.53 -3.80
CA MET A 264 -7.22 -4.67 -4.31
C MET A 264 -8.56 -5.33 -4.08
N MET A 265 -9.48 -4.60 -3.44
CA MET A 265 -10.84 -5.05 -3.14
C MET A 265 -11.86 -4.03 -3.64
N ILE A 266 -13.03 -4.52 -4.03
CA ILE A 266 -14.19 -3.67 -4.37
C ILE A 266 -15.04 -3.51 -3.10
N THR A 267 -15.42 -2.28 -2.75
CA THR A 267 -16.30 -2.08 -1.60
C THR A 267 -17.68 -2.66 -1.85
N ALA A 268 -18.32 -3.19 -0.83
CA ALA A 268 -19.68 -3.74 -0.95
C ALA A 268 -20.69 -2.65 -1.37
N ALA A 269 -20.43 -1.39 -0.98
CA ALA A 269 -21.27 -0.23 -1.22
C ALA A 269 -21.05 0.43 -2.60
N SER A 270 -20.06 0.01 -3.39
CA SER A 270 -19.78 0.59 -4.70
C SER A 270 -20.98 0.45 -5.65
N ASP A 271 -21.30 1.53 -6.35
CA ASP A 271 -22.26 1.54 -7.47
C ASP A 271 -21.58 1.22 -8.82
N HIS A 272 -20.24 1.17 -8.87
CA HIS A 272 -19.42 0.97 -10.08
C HIS A 272 -18.70 -0.39 -10.10
N LYS A 273 -19.31 -1.45 -9.53
CA LYS A 273 -18.64 -2.77 -9.36
C LYS A 273 -18.10 -3.37 -10.65
N GLU A 274 -18.76 -3.13 -11.79
CA GLU A 274 -18.32 -3.66 -13.07
C GLU A 274 -17.03 -2.97 -13.52
N LEU A 275 -17.01 -1.64 -13.58
CA LEU A 275 -15.82 -0.85 -13.89
C LEU A 275 -14.68 -1.09 -12.89
N ALA A 276 -15.02 -1.27 -11.60
CA ALA A 276 -14.05 -1.63 -10.58
C ALA A 276 -13.42 -3.01 -10.83
N THR A 277 -14.21 -3.99 -11.32
CA THR A 277 -13.71 -5.31 -11.67
C THR A 277 -12.75 -5.25 -12.87
N GLU A 278 -13.09 -4.47 -13.90
CA GLU A 278 -12.22 -4.21 -15.05
C GLU A 278 -10.91 -3.52 -14.61
N PHE A 279 -11.01 -2.59 -13.66
CA PHE A 279 -9.82 -1.94 -13.09
C PHE A 279 -8.94 -2.93 -12.31
N LEU A 280 -9.52 -3.83 -11.52
CA LEU A 280 -8.76 -4.88 -10.82
C LEU A 280 -8.04 -5.81 -11.81
N GLU A 281 -8.72 -6.24 -12.89
CA GLU A 281 -8.08 -7.04 -13.95
C GLU A 281 -6.90 -6.27 -14.55
N TYR A 282 -7.12 -5.03 -14.98
CA TYR A 282 -6.09 -4.17 -15.54
C TYR A 282 -4.85 -4.04 -14.61
N LEU A 283 -5.10 -3.83 -13.32
CA LEU A 283 -4.03 -3.64 -12.33
C LEU A 283 -3.16 -4.89 -12.12
N VAL A 284 -3.71 -6.09 -12.34
CA VAL A 284 -2.95 -7.35 -12.13
C VAL A 284 -2.41 -7.96 -13.43
N GLU A 285 -2.63 -7.33 -14.58
CA GLU A 285 -1.96 -7.68 -15.83
C GLU A 285 -0.44 -7.51 -15.70
N ALA A 286 0.33 -8.42 -16.26
CA ALA A 286 1.78 -8.44 -16.15
C ALA A 286 2.45 -7.11 -16.58
N ARG A 287 1.94 -6.47 -17.64
CA ARG A 287 2.48 -5.19 -18.14
C ARG A 287 2.19 -4.04 -17.17
N THR A 288 0.99 -3.96 -16.64
CA THR A 288 0.58 -2.95 -15.65
C THR A 288 1.36 -3.15 -14.35
N GLN A 289 1.53 -4.40 -13.91
CA GLN A 289 2.33 -4.74 -12.74
C GLN A 289 3.80 -4.29 -12.86
N LYS A 290 4.37 -4.32 -14.07
CA LYS A 290 5.70 -3.75 -14.33
C LYS A 290 5.71 -2.24 -14.12
N GLN A 291 4.70 -1.52 -14.65
CA GLN A 291 4.58 -0.08 -14.46
C GLN A 291 4.39 0.31 -12.98
N VAL A 292 3.59 -0.47 -12.25
CA VAL A 292 3.43 -0.31 -10.80
C VAL A 292 4.77 -0.48 -10.08
N ALA A 293 5.55 -1.51 -10.44
CA ALA A 293 6.86 -1.75 -9.84
C ALA A 293 7.86 -0.62 -10.16
N ASP A 294 7.81 -0.02 -11.35
CA ASP A 294 8.64 1.13 -11.72
C ASP A 294 8.37 2.35 -10.84
N VAL A 295 7.10 2.60 -10.55
CA VAL A 295 6.70 3.73 -9.70
C VAL A 295 7.04 3.46 -8.24
N THR A 296 6.71 2.28 -7.75
CA THR A 296 6.68 2.00 -6.31
C THR A 296 7.95 1.32 -5.79
N GLY A 297 8.69 0.61 -6.63
CA GLY A 297 9.76 -0.30 -6.17
C GLY A 297 9.23 -1.53 -5.45
N TYR A 298 7.93 -1.79 -5.51
CA TYR A 298 7.31 -2.94 -4.86
C TYR A 298 7.36 -4.18 -5.73
N ILE A 299 7.34 -5.34 -5.09
CA ILE A 299 7.38 -6.61 -5.79
C ILE A 299 5.98 -6.90 -6.35
N PRO A 300 5.86 -7.15 -7.67
CA PRO A 300 4.59 -7.41 -8.31
C PRO A 300 4.00 -8.75 -7.85
N ALA A 301 2.68 -8.82 -7.69
CA ALA A 301 1.98 -10.07 -7.42
C ALA A 301 1.92 -10.98 -8.66
N ASN A 302 2.02 -10.42 -9.86
CA ASN A 302 2.11 -11.16 -11.11
C ASN A 302 3.58 -11.35 -11.53
N PRO A 303 4.15 -12.56 -11.38
CA PRO A 303 5.56 -12.80 -11.74
C PRO A 303 5.82 -12.63 -13.26
N GLY A 304 4.78 -12.65 -14.10
CA GLY A 304 4.88 -12.33 -15.51
C GLY A 304 5.38 -10.92 -15.81
N ALA A 305 5.33 -10.00 -14.83
CA ALA A 305 5.89 -8.66 -14.96
C ALA A 305 7.40 -8.68 -15.29
N ALA A 306 8.13 -9.68 -14.78
CA ALA A 306 9.58 -9.82 -14.99
C ALA A 306 9.96 -9.89 -16.48
N GLN A 307 9.09 -10.39 -17.36
CA GLN A 307 9.37 -10.44 -18.81
C GLN A 307 9.52 -9.06 -19.48
N PHE A 308 9.03 -8.02 -18.82
CA PHE A 308 9.10 -6.62 -19.29
C PHE A 308 10.21 -5.83 -18.58
N MET A 309 11.01 -6.48 -17.73
CA MET A 309 12.06 -5.88 -16.92
C MET A 309 13.44 -6.28 -17.43
N SER A 310 14.39 -5.37 -17.38
CA SER A 310 15.82 -5.70 -17.56
C SER A 310 16.32 -6.58 -16.40
N ALA A 311 17.46 -7.24 -16.59
CA ALA A 311 18.09 -8.03 -15.53
C ALA A 311 18.47 -7.17 -14.30
N GLU A 312 18.79 -5.89 -14.51
CA GLU A 312 19.10 -4.94 -13.43
C GLU A 312 17.83 -4.58 -12.63
N GLU A 313 16.70 -4.29 -13.30
CA GLU A 313 15.42 -4.04 -12.64
C GLU A 313 14.96 -5.26 -11.84
N GLN A 314 15.08 -6.47 -12.41
CA GLN A 314 14.74 -7.71 -11.70
C GLN A 314 15.61 -7.90 -10.44
N LYS A 315 16.91 -7.60 -10.54
CA LYS A 315 17.84 -7.68 -9.41
C LYS A 315 17.50 -6.64 -8.34
N ASN A 316 17.18 -5.40 -8.73
CA ASN A 316 16.81 -4.33 -7.79
C ASN A 316 15.52 -4.65 -7.04
N LEU A 317 14.61 -5.43 -7.64
CA LEU A 317 13.39 -5.94 -7.02
C LEU A 317 13.56 -7.34 -6.38
N HIS A 318 14.79 -7.86 -6.31
CA HIS A 318 15.10 -9.19 -5.77
C HIS A 318 14.31 -10.34 -6.42
N LEU A 319 13.89 -10.19 -7.69
CA LEU A 319 13.13 -11.20 -8.41
C LEU A 319 14.01 -12.39 -8.83
N ASP A 320 15.31 -12.20 -8.93
CA ASP A 320 16.32 -13.22 -9.19
C ASP A 320 16.53 -14.17 -7.99
N ASP A 321 16.23 -13.73 -6.78
CA ASP A 321 16.33 -14.52 -5.53
C ASP A 321 15.13 -14.29 -4.59
N VAL A 322 13.94 -14.18 -5.16
CA VAL A 322 12.70 -13.80 -4.45
C VAL A 322 12.40 -14.71 -3.26
N GLN A 323 12.71 -15.99 -3.33
CA GLN A 323 12.42 -16.93 -2.24
C GLN A 323 13.30 -16.69 -1.00
N ASN A 324 14.58 -16.35 -1.16
CA ASN A 324 15.43 -16.02 -0.03
C ASN A 324 15.15 -14.61 0.49
N TYR A 325 14.86 -13.67 -0.40
CA TYR A 325 14.44 -12.34 0.00
C TYR A 325 13.18 -12.38 0.87
N GLN A 326 12.17 -13.14 0.45
CA GLN A 326 10.90 -13.31 1.18
C GLN A 326 11.10 -13.87 2.60
N LYS A 327 12.09 -14.76 2.83
CA LYS A 327 12.40 -15.30 4.17
C LYS A 327 12.86 -14.22 5.16
N ARG A 328 13.29 -13.08 4.66
CA ARG A 328 13.71 -11.92 5.45
C ARG A 328 12.55 -10.99 5.83
N ILE A 329 11.31 -11.29 5.37
CA ILE A 329 10.12 -10.46 5.53
C ILE A 329 9.06 -11.24 6.29
N TYR A 330 8.69 -10.74 7.47
CA TYR A 330 7.58 -11.28 8.26
C TYR A 330 6.29 -10.57 7.86
N PHE A 331 5.52 -11.19 6.98
CA PHE A 331 4.29 -10.58 6.49
C PHE A 331 3.30 -10.34 7.62
N TRP A 332 2.69 -9.17 7.60
CA TRP A 332 1.68 -8.77 8.56
C TRP A 332 0.52 -9.76 8.60
N GLN A 333 0.08 -10.04 9.81
CA GLN A 333 -1.02 -10.93 10.09
C GLN A 333 -2.11 -10.19 10.86
N ASN A 334 -3.29 -10.79 10.94
CA ASN A 334 -4.33 -10.27 11.82
C ASN A 334 -3.81 -10.15 13.27
N VAL A 335 -4.06 -9.01 13.89
CA VAL A 335 -3.68 -8.71 15.27
C VAL A 335 -4.92 -8.80 16.16
N PRO A 336 -5.17 -9.91 16.86
CA PRO A 336 -6.40 -10.09 17.65
C PRO A 336 -6.57 -9.03 18.74
N ARG A 337 -5.46 -8.47 19.25
CA ARG A 337 -5.42 -7.46 20.32
C ARG A 337 -4.99 -6.09 19.79
N ARG A 338 -5.39 -5.76 18.57
CA ARG A 338 -4.97 -4.54 17.87
C ARG A 338 -5.18 -3.27 18.71
N ASP A 339 -6.28 -3.20 19.45
CA ASP A 339 -6.57 -2.06 20.31
C ASP A 339 -5.49 -1.85 21.39
N LYS A 340 -4.92 -2.93 21.94
CA LYS A 340 -3.82 -2.85 22.92
C LYS A 340 -2.51 -2.35 22.29
N TYR A 341 -2.19 -2.81 21.07
CA TYR A 341 -1.04 -2.30 20.35
C TYR A 341 -1.19 -0.81 20.05
N ASN A 342 -2.38 -0.40 19.62
CA ASN A 342 -2.69 1.01 19.36
C ASN A 342 -2.64 1.86 20.64
N GLU A 343 -3.11 1.35 21.78
CA GLU A 343 -3.00 1.98 23.08
C GLU A 343 -1.52 2.28 23.41
N ILE A 344 -0.67 1.26 23.37
CA ILE A 344 0.77 1.38 23.60
C ILE A 344 1.43 2.39 22.65
N TRP A 345 1.12 2.30 21.36
CA TRP A 345 1.68 3.22 20.37
C TRP A 345 1.24 4.67 20.62
N ASN A 346 -0.02 4.89 20.97
CA ASN A 346 -0.53 6.22 21.30
C ASN A 346 0.12 6.78 22.59
N GLU A 347 0.35 5.96 23.61
CA GLU A 347 1.09 6.35 24.80
C GLU A 347 2.54 6.76 24.49
N VAL A 348 3.24 5.99 23.62
CA VAL A 348 4.58 6.36 23.14
C VAL A 348 4.56 7.71 22.42
N LYS A 349 3.60 7.93 21.51
CA LYS A 349 3.46 9.21 20.80
C LYS A 349 3.19 10.38 21.75
N ALA A 350 2.35 10.18 22.73
CA ALA A 350 1.94 11.23 23.70
C ALA A 350 3.00 11.53 24.77
N ALA A 351 3.94 10.63 25.04
CA ALA A 351 4.99 10.85 26.04
C ALA A 351 5.86 12.06 25.66
N GLN A 352 6.20 12.90 26.67
CA GLN A 352 7.03 14.10 26.48
C GLN A 352 8.52 13.79 26.41
#